data_56025bb3f9bf5a3929a33915ef0fcac7
#
_entry.id   56025bb3f9bf5a3929a33915ef0fcac7
#
_cell.length_a   1.000
_cell.length_b   1.000
_cell.length_c   1.000
_cell.angle_alpha   90.00
_cell.angle_beta   90.00
_cell.angle_gamma   90.00
#
_symmetry.space_group_name_H-M   'P 1'
#
loop_
_entity.id
_entity.type
_entity.pdbx_description
1 polymer ?
#
loop_
_entity_poly.entity_id
_entity_poly.type
_entity_poly.pdbx_seq_one_letter_code
_entity_poly.pdbx_strand_id
1 'polypeptide(L)'
;MKVIPIKGTIISNDDRWIYDWLDWEATAPKDVVLPDSGEPIEVHINSGGGDVYAGSEIYTALRSYPGDVTVKIVGIAASAASVIAMAGDTVEISPTAQIMIHNVSTQVNGDHNTLLHEAGVLEGFNKSIASAYVHKTGKALDDLLGLMNKTTWFDAESALNHGFVDKIMFTNEVAPTLVASETPMIPSDFIEKMRSAMTPDIDKIAELVAEKLKAKLPDVQIDKEAFENSEFLQKRFNLPESPENNTDKAVPKGFGLFMF
;
A
#
# COMPACT_ATOMS: atom_id res chain seq x y z
N MET A 1 0.67 -13.68 -0.40
CA MET A 1 1.16 -12.65 0.55
C MET A 1 0.66 -13.03 1.94
N LYS A 2 1.55 -13.13 2.91
CA LYS A 2 1.22 -13.51 4.29
C LYS A 2 0.66 -12.29 5.03
N VAL A 3 -0.45 -12.48 5.74
CA VAL A 3 -1.05 -11.46 6.63
C VAL A 3 -0.64 -11.75 8.07
N ILE A 4 -0.12 -10.73 8.75
CA ILE A 4 0.30 -10.79 10.15
C ILE A 4 -0.60 -9.84 10.94
N PRO A 5 -1.47 -10.36 11.83
CA PRO A 5 -2.33 -9.52 12.65
C PRO A 5 -1.56 -9.00 13.87
N ILE A 6 -1.74 -7.71 14.18
CA ILE A 6 -1.33 -7.07 15.43
C ILE A 6 -2.58 -6.49 16.07
N LYS A 7 -3.07 -7.17 17.08
CA LYS A 7 -4.37 -6.91 17.67
C LYS A 7 -4.32 -6.93 19.21
N GLY A 8 -5.31 -6.27 19.81
CA GLY A 8 -5.42 -6.21 21.26
C GLY A 8 -4.26 -5.48 21.93
N THR A 9 -3.88 -5.89 23.13
CA THR A 9 -2.79 -5.27 23.89
C THR A 9 -1.42 -5.77 23.39
N ILE A 10 -0.46 -4.88 23.20
CA ILE A 10 0.95 -5.26 22.99
C ILE A 10 1.55 -5.67 24.33
N ILE A 11 2.07 -6.88 24.41
CA ILE A 11 2.54 -7.49 25.66
C ILE A 11 3.93 -8.13 25.51
N SER A 12 4.61 -8.38 26.63
CA SER A 12 5.82 -9.18 26.62
C SER A 12 5.54 -10.65 26.26
N ASN A 13 6.58 -11.37 25.81
CA ASN A 13 6.46 -12.81 25.56
C ASN A 13 6.12 -13.61 26.85
N ASP A 14 6.54 -13.09 28.00
CA ASP A 14 6.38 -13.75 29.29
C ASP A 14 4.93 -13.63 29.81
N ASP A 15 4.22 -12.55 29.43
CA ASP A 15 2.85 -12.31 29.86
C ASP A 15 1.82 -13.01 28.99
N ARG A 16 2.19 -13.57 27.83
CA ARG A 16 1.27 -14.17 26.85
C ARG A 16 0.33 -15.20 27.48
N TRP A 17 0.83 -16.04 28.39
CA TRP A 17 0.07 -17.11 29.02
C TRP A 17 -1.15 -16.62 29.81
N ILE A 18 -1.07 -15.44 30.46
CA ILE A 18 -2.19 -14.90 31.25
C ILE A 18 -3.29 -14.35 30.34
N TYR A 19 -2.91 -13.71 29.20
CA TYR A 19 -3.87 -13.23 28.23
C TYR A 19 -4.59 -14.39 27.56
N ASP A 20 -3.90 -15.47 27.22
CA ASP A 20 -4.49 -16.69 26.69
C ASP A 20 -5.46 -17.33 27.72
N TRP A 21 -5.08 -17.37 28.99
CA TRP A 21 -5.94 -17.94 30.03
C TRP A 21 -7.21 -17.10 30.26
N LEU A 22 -7.12 -15.78 30.11
CA LEU A 22 -8.27 -14.85 30.24
C LEU A 22 -9.09 -14.72 28.97
N ASP A 23 -8.67 -15.35 27.85
CA ASP A 23 -9.25 -15.17 26.53
C ASP A 23 -9.27 -13.69 26.09
N TRP A 24 -8.21 -12.96 26.39
CA TRP A 24 -8.03 -11.56 26.02
C TRP A 24 -7.13 -11.44 24.80
N GLU A 25 -7.57 -10.63 23.83
CA GLU A 25 -6.80 -10.40 22.61
C GLU A 25 -5.52 -9.60 22.92
N ALA A 26 -4.38 -10.16 22.53
CA ALA A 26 -3.06 -9.54 22.72
C ALA A 26 -2.08 -9.99 21.61
N THR A 27 -1.01 -9.22 21.45
CA THR A 27 0.10 -9.54 20.54
C THR A 27 1.42 -9.42 21.28
N ALA A 28 2.19 -10.51 21.32
CA ALA A 28 3.56 -10.54 21.80
C ALA A 28 4.55 -10.63 20.62
N PRO A 29 5.84 -10.25 20.78
CA PRO A 29 6.85 -10.37 19.72
C PRO A 29 6.90 -11.76 19.07
N LYS A 30 6.79 -12.83 19.85
CA LYS A 30 6.80 -14.23 19.33
C LYS A 30 5.61 -14.57 18.42
N ASP A 31 4.52 -13.79 18.47
CA ASP A 31 3.34 -14.01 17.61
C ASP A 31 3.57 -13.44 16.20
N VAL A 32 4.56 -12.53 16.05
CA VAL A 32 4.91 -11.90 14.78
C VAL A 32 5.91 -12.79 14.03
N VAL A 33 5.38 -13.81 13.37
CA VAL A 33 6.18 -14.80 12.63
C VAL A 33 6.39 -14.34 11.20
N LEU A 34 7.60 -13.89 10.88
CA LEU A 34 8.02 -13.44 9.55
C LEU A 34 8.43 -14.63 8.67
N PRO A 35 8.11 -14.65 7.35
CA PRO A 35 8.59 -15.69 6.45
C PRO A 35 10.10 -15.60 6.22
N ASP A 36 10.78 -16.74 6.17
CA ASP A 36 12.22 -16.78 5.85
C ASP A 36 12.51 -16.46 4.37
N SER A 37 11.49 -16.55 3.51
CA SER A 37 11.61 -16.36 2.07
C SER A 37 11.82 -14.93 1.62
N GLY A 38 11.58 -13.92 2.49
CA GLY A 38 11.61 -12.51 2.11
C GLY A 38 10.47 -12.12 1.15
N GLU A 39 9.39 -12.91 1.07
CA GLU A 39 8.21 -12.56 0.28
C GLU A 39 7.47 -11.34 0.88
N PRO A 40 6.79 -10.51 0.07
CA PRO A 40 6.02 -9.38 0.59
C PRO A 40 4.98 -9.81 1.62
N ILE A 41 4.85 -9.02 2.70
CA ILE A 41 3.90 -9.26 3.79
C ILE A 41 2.95 -8.09 4.01
N GLU A 42 1.77 -8.39 4.55
CA GLU A 42 0.85 -7.40 5.08
C GLU A 42 0.77 -7.49 6.61
N VAL A 43 0.82 -6.36 7.29
CA VAL A 43 0.64 -6.27 8.75
C VAL A 43 -0.65 -5.51 9.03
N HIS A 44 -1.65 -6.20 9.59
CA HIS A 44 -2.94 -5.59 9.91
C HIS A 44 -2.99 -5.17 11.37
N ILE A 45 -3.10 -3.86 11.64
CA ILE A 45 -3.06 -3.30 13.00
C ILE A 45 -4.44 -2.86 13.45
N ASN A 46 -4.85 -3.37 14.62
CA ASN A 46 -5.98 -2.90 15.41
C ASN A 46 -5.64 -3.05 16.90
N SER A 47 -4.87 -2.09 17.45
CA SER A 47 -4.30 -2.18 18.80
C SER A 47 -4.21 -0.81 19.44
N GLY A 48 -4.59 -0.75 20.70
CA GLY A 48 -4.41 0.42 21.56
C GLY A 48 -2.97 0.62 22.07
N GLY A 49 -2.05 -0.28 21.72
CA GLY A 49 -0.68 -0.27 22.23
C GLY A 49 -0.50 -1.15 23.46
N GLY A 50 0.50 -0.83 24.28
CA GLY A 50 0.86 -1.59 25.47
C GLY A 50 2.34 -1.48 25.81
N ASP A 51 3.02 -2.59 25.99
CA ASP A 51 4.43 -2.65 26.39
C ASP A 51 5.34 -2.03 25.32
N VAL A 52 6.18 -1.07 25.76
CA VAL A 52 7.05 -0.28 24.89
C VAL A 52 8.20 -1.12 24.34
N TYR A 53 8.75 -2.04 25.15
CA TYR A 53 9.85 -2.88 24.72
C TYR A 53 9.39 -3.89 23.68
N ALA A 54 8.25 -4.54 23.93
CA ALA A 54 7.62 -5.45 22.98
C ALA A 54 7.29 -4.75 21.66
N GLY A 55 6.75 -3.52 21.73
CA GLY A 55 6.48 -2.68 20.56
C GLY A 55 7.75 -2.36 19.77
N SER A 56 8.83 -2.01 20.46
CA SER A 56 10.14 -1.73 19.83
C SER A 56 10.77 -2.97 19.22
N GLU A 57 10.62 -4.14 19.86
CA GLU A 57 11.09 -5.42 19.32
C GLU A 57 10.36 -5.76 18.02
N ILE A 58 9.03 -5.66 18.01
CA ILE A 58 8.21 -5.89 16.82
C ILE A 58 8.57 -4.91 15.70
N TYR A 59 8.69 -3.61 16.02
CA TYR A 59 9.13 -2.59 15.06
C TYR A 59 10.47 -2.98 14.42
N THR A 60 11.45 -3.37 15.25
CA THR A 60 12.78 -3.75 14.76
C THR A 60 12.75 -4.99 13.89
N ALA A 61 11.97 -6.00 14.27
CA ALA A 61 11.79 -7.21 13.48
C ALA A 61 11.22 -6.90 12.09
N LEU A 62 10.17 -6.08 12.02
CA LEU A 62 9.56 -5.67 10.75
C LEU A 62 10.50 -4.81 9.90
N ARG A 63 11.24 -3.86 10.50
CA ARG A 63 12.22 -3.02 9.79
C ARG A 63 13.43 -3.80 9.28
N SER A 64 13.77 -4.90 9.92
CA SER A 64 14.88 -5.79 9.52
C SER A 64 14.44 -6.85 8.51
N TYR A 65 13.17 -6.95 8.21
CA TYR A 65 12.65 -7.91 7.25
C TYR A 65 13.11 -7.59 5.84
N PRO A 66 13.64 -8.57 5.07
CA PRO A 66 14.23 -8.30 3.76
C PRO A 66 13.19 -8.10 2.63
N GLY A 67 11.93 -8.46 2.86
CA GLY A 67 10.83 -8.27 1.90
C GLY A 67 10.03 -7.00 2.19
N ASP A 68 9.20 -6.59 1.23
CA ASP A 68 8.33 -5.42 1.38
C ASP A 68 7.29 -5.62 2.50
N VAL A 69 7.16 -4.64 3.37
CA VAL A 69 6.19 -4.62 4.48
C VAL A 69 5.10 -3.59 4.21
N THR A 70 3.90 -4.05 3.92
CA THR A 70 2.72 -3.17 3.85
C THR A 70 1.95 -3.23 5.16
N VAL A 71 1.89 -2.11 5.89
CA VAL A 71 1.08 -1.99 7.10
C VAL A 71 -0.29 -1.44 6.74
N LYS A 72 -1.34 -2.08 7.27
CA LYS A 72 -2.74 -1.63 7.13
C LYS A 72 -3.34 -1.36 8.51
N ILE A 73 -3.63 -0.09 8.80
CA ILE A 73 -4.32 0.30 10.02
C ILE A 73 -5.81 0.15 9.78
N VAL A 74 -6.38 -0.93 10.34
CA VAL A 74 -7.76 -1.34 10.06
C VAL A 74 -8.79 -0.85 11.07
N GLY A 75 -8.33 -0.37 12.25
CA GLY A 75 -9.19 0.21 13.29
C GLY A 75 -8.44 1.29 14.05
N ILE A 76 -7.46 0.92 14.86
CA ILE A 76 -6.64 1.85 15.62
C ILE A 76 -5.18 1.39 15.64
N ALA A 77 -4.25 2.35 15.57
CA ALA A 77 -2.85 2.16 15.91
C ALA A 77 -2.45 3.23 16.93
N ALA A 78 -2.52 2.89 18.21
CA ALA A 78 -2.23 3.84 19.28
C ALA A 78 -0.97 3.45 20.07
N SER A 79 -0.25 4.46 20.60
CA SER A 79 0.89 4.22 21.50
C SER A 79 1.93 3.29 20.88
N ALA A 80 2.32 2.19 21.54
CA ALA A 80 3.27 1.20 21.01
C ALA A 80 2.86 0.64 19.63
N ALA A 81 1.55 0.48 19.36
CA ALA A 81 1.07 0.03 18.06
C ALA A 81 1.29 1.07 16.95
N SER A 82 1.26 2.37 17.26
CA SER A 82 1.61 3.41 16.30
C SER A 82 3.10 3.38 15.93
N VAL A 83 3.95 3.04 16.88
CA VAL A 83 5.40 2.82 16.62
C VAL A 83 5.59 1.65 15.65
N ILE A 84 4.91 0.53 15.93
CA ILE A 84 4.96 -0.65 15.06
C ILE A 84 4.50 -0.29 13.63
N ALA A 85 3.43 0.53 13.50
CA ALA A 85 2.94 0.96 12.19
C ALA A 85 4.01 1.67 11.35
N MET A 86 4.91 2.43 11.99
CA MET A 86 6.01 3.13 11.29
C MET A 86 7.08 2.19 10.73
N ALA A 87 7.00 0.89 10.99
CA ALA A 87 7.92 -0.07 10.41
C ALA A 87 7.58 -0.40 8.95
N GLY A 88 6.38 -0.10 8.47
CA GLY A 88 5.97 -0.37 7.11
C GLY A 88 6.70 0.47 6.06
N ASP A 89 7.11 -0.18 4.96
CA ASP A 89 7.59 0.52 3.77
C ASP A 89 6.43 1.32 3.16
N THR A 90 5.24 0.72 3.11
CA THR A 90 3.98 1.38 2.81
C THR A 90 3.03 1.26 4.02
N VAL A 91 2.45 2.36 4.45
CA VAL A 91 1.45 2.41 5.53
C VAL A 91 0.12 2.92 4.99
N GLU A 92 -0.90 2.07 5.02
CA GLU A 92 -2.26 2.41 4.61
C GLU A 92 -3.19 2.50 5.83
N ILE A 93 -4.15 3.40 5.79
CA ILE A 93 -5.13 3.57 6.86
C ILE A 93 -6.56 3.44 6.34
N SER A 94 -7.43 2.73 7.06
CA SER A 94 -8.87 2.75 6.79
C SER A 94 -9.44 4.16 7.03
N PRO A 95 -10.41 4.63 6.21
CA PRO A 95 -11.04 5.93 6.42
C PRO A 95 -11.67 6.10 7.82
N THR A 96 -11.99 5.00 8.49
CA THR A 96 -12.60 5.00 9.84
C THR A 96 -11.60 4.74 10.97
N ALA A 97 -10.31 4.51 10.63
CA ALA A 97 -9.24 4.21 11.58
C ALA A 97 -8.58 5.48 12.10
N GLN A 98 -7.87 5.33 13.22
CA GLN A 98 -7.14 6.42 13.86
C GLN A 98 -5.72 6.00 14.26
N ILE A 99 -4.84 6.99 14.34
CA ILE A 99 -3.51 6.86 14.95
C ILE A 99 -3.48 7.74 16.21
N MET A 100 -2.80 7.27 17.27
CA MET A 100 -2.54 8.09 18.46
C MET A 100 -1.08 7.96 18.87
N ILE A 101 -0.46 9.11 19.12
CA ILE A 101 0.88 9.22 19.67
C ILE A 101 0.88 9.96 20.99
N HIS A 102 1.64 9.49 21.95
CA HIS A 102 1.81 10.11 23.26
C HIS A 102 3.15 9.74 23.89
N ASN A 103 3.48 10.39 25.00
CA ASN A 103 4.67 10.05 25.78
C ASN A 103 4.53 8.69 26.46
N VAL A 104 5.66 8.03 26.64
CA VAL A 104 5.75 6.85 27.50
C VAL A 104 5.40 7.21 28.92
N SER A 105 4.68 6.34 29.58
CA SER A 105 4.28 6.50 30.98
C SER A 105 4.64 5.27 31.81
N THR A 106 4.92 5.49 33.08
CA THR A 106 5.15 4.42 34.06
C THR A 106 4.53 4.80 35.39
N GLN A 107 4.47 3.85 36.30
CA GLN A 107 4.13 4.07 37.69
C GLN A 107 5.36 3.73 38.54
N VAL A 108 5.84 4.72 39.29
CA VAL A 108 7.02 4.57 40.14
C VAL A 108 6.78 5.26 41.50
N ASN A 109 7.27 4.63 42.56
CA ASN A 109 7.27 5.17 43.89
C ASN A 109 8.71 5.26 44.37
N GLY A 110 9.07 6.36 45.04
CA GLY A 110 10.43 6.56 45.55
C GLY A 110 10.60 7.96 46.15
N ASP A 111 11.80 8.25 46.55
CA ASP A 111 12.18 9.61 46.98
C ASP A 111 12.34 10.54 45.77
N HIS A 112 12.66 11.80 46.02
CA HIS A 112 12.75 12.79 44.96
C HIS A 112 13.84 12.44 43.92
N ASN A 113 14.97 11.81 44.31
CA ASN A 113 16.03 11.41 43.40
C ASN A 113 15.56 10.29 42.49
N THR A 114 14.83 9.30 43.02
CA THR A 114 14.23 8.21 42.25
C THR A 114 13.26 8.78 41.21
N LEU A 115 12.39 9.70 41.60
CA LEU A 115 11.41 10.30 40.69
C LEU A 115 12.06 11.15 39.61
N LEU A 116 13.12 11.92 39.93
CA LEU A 116 13.87 12.66 38.93
C LEU A 116 14.65 11.74 37.95
N HIS A 117 15.21 10.65 38.47
CA HIS A 117 15.87 9.66 37.67
C HIS A 117 14.90 9.04 36.63
N GLU A 118 13.74 8.57 37.08
CA GLU A 118 12.70 7.99 36.23
C GLU A 118 12.15 8.99 35.19
N ALA A 119 11.97 10.26 35.58
CA ALA A 119 11.61 11.30 34.63
C ALA A 119 12.63 11.44 33.48
N GLY A 120 13.91 11.38 33.81
CA GLY A 120 14.99 11.38 32.78
C GLY A 120 14.99 10.12 31.90
N VAL A 121 14.71 8.96 32.48
CA VAL A 121 14.54 7.70 31.73
C VAL A 121 13.39 7.80 30.73
N LEU A 122 12.22 8.28 31.18
CA LEU A 122 11.03 8.48 30.32
C LEU A 122 11.30 9.49 29.20
N GLU A 123 12.04 10.57 29.46
CA GLU A 123 12.45 11.52 28.42
C GLU A 123 13.34 10.84 27.37
N GLY A 124 14.25 9.97 27.78
CA GLY A 124 15.06 9.15 26.88
C GLY A 124 14.21 8.23 26.00
N PHE A 125 13.23 7.55 26.59
CA PHE A 125 12.28 6.70 25.84
C PHE A 125 11.44 7.50 24.85
N ASN A 126 10.95 8.68 25.24
CA ASN A 126 10.18 9.54 24.33
C ASN A 126 11.00 9.89 23.08
N LYS A 127 12.27 10.25 23.24
CA LYS A 127 13.19 10.53 22.12
C LYS A 127 13.42 9.28 21.23
N SER A 128 13.59 8.12 21.87
CA SER A 128 13.82 6.85 21.15
C SER A 128 12.61 6.48 20.31
N ILE A 129 11.40 6.56 20.86
CA ILE A 129 10.15 6.26 20.14
C ILE A 129 9.89 7.29 19.05
N ALA A 130 10.08 8.58 19.35
CA ALA A 130 9.90 9.64 18.37
C ALA A 130 10.79 9.47 17.14
N SER A 131 11.94 8.77 17.25
CA SER A 131 12.78 8.50 16.10
C SER A 131 12.09 7.66 15.01
N ALA A 132 11.20 6.73 15.38
CA ALA A 132 10.39 5.98 14.43
C ALA A 132 9.45 6.90 13.64
N TYR A 133 8.84 7.87 14.30
CA TYR A 133 8.01 8.88 13.65
C TYR A 133 8.82 9.84 12.78
N VAL A 134 10.02 10.25 13.22
CA VAL A 134 10.95 11.06 12.39
C VAL A 134 11.27 10.34 11.09
N HIS A 135 11.63 9.06 11.16
CA HIS A 135 11.95 8.26 9.99
C HIS A 135 10.77 8.16 9.00
N LYS A 136 9.56 7.99 9.51
CA LYS A 136 8.37 7.85 8.66
C LYS A 136 7.90 9.18 8.09
N THR A 137 7.83 10.23 8.92
CA THR A 137 7.19 11.49 8.55
C THR A 137 8.15 12.53 7.96
N GLY A 138 9.46 12.40 8.20
CA GLY A 138 10.46 13.41 7.87
C GLY A 138 10.38 14.69 8.71
N LYS A 139 9.49 14.76 9.73
CA LYS A 139 9.35 15.93 10.59
C LYS A 139 10.50 16.05 11.58
N ALA A 140 10.73 17.29 12.09
CA ALA A 140 11.69 17.52 13.14
C ALA A 140 11.30 16.79 14.44
N LEU A 141 12.31 16.30 15.17
CA LEU A 141 12.11 15.58 16.45
C LEU A 141 11.29 16.40 17.45
N ASP A 142 11.61 17.69 17.59
CA ASP A 142 10.94 18.58 18.56
C ASP A 142 9.46 18.79 18.24
N ASP A 143 9.08 18.83 16.96
CA ASP A 143 7.69 18.92 16.53
C ASP A 143 6.92 17.64 16.94
N LEU A 144 7.53 16.48 16.75
CA LEU A 144 6.94 15.18 17.09
C LEU A 144 6.84 15.01 18.62
N LEU A 145 7.87 15.37 19.37
CA LEU A 145 7.81 15.42 20.84
C LEU A 145 6.70 16.37 21.32
N GLY A 146 6.53 17.51 20.65
CA GLY A 146 5.42 18.45 20.93
C GLY A 146 4.04 17.84 20.70
N LEU A 147 3.87 17.02 19.69
CA LEU A 147 2.64 16.26 19.43
C LEU A 147 2.42 15.14 20.45
N MET A 148 3.48 14.41 20.83
CA MET A 148 3.43 13.35 21.85
C MET A 148 3.06 13.93 23.21
N ASN A 149 3.62 15.08 23.60
CA ASN A 149 3.30 15.78 24.85
C ASN A 149 1.80 16.13 25.00
N LYS A 150 1.11 16.32 23.87
CA LYS A 150 -0.32 16.67 23.82
C LYS A 150 -1.25 15.45 23.71
N THR A 151 -0.69 14.25 23.62
CA THR A 151 -1.48 13.04 23.30
C THR A 151 -2.33 13.26 22.05
N THR A 152 -1.68 13.27 20.89
CA THR A 152 -2.34 13.68 19.65
C THR A 152 -2.98 12.49 18.94
N TRP A 153 -4.23 12.69 18.54
CA TRP A 153 -5.02 11.77 17.73
C TRP A 153 -5.11 12.26 16.29
N PHE A 154 -4.96 11.35 15.34
CA PHE A 154 -5.06 11.61 13.91
C PHE A 154 -6.13 10.71 13.31
N ASP A 155 -7.11 11.30 12.63
CA ASP A 155 -7.94 10.59 11.68
C ASP A 155 -7.16 10.28 10.41
N ALA A 156 -7.78 9.59 9.45
CA ALA A 156 -7.10 9.14 8.24
C ALA A 156 -6.49 10.29 7.40
N GLU A 157 -7.22 11.39 7.23
CA GLU A 157 -6.75 12.56 6.45
C GLU A 157 -5.63 13.29 7.19
N SER A 158 -5.79 13.50 8.49
CA SER A 158 -4.78 14.13 9.33
C SER A 158 -3.51 13.29 9.37
N ALA A 159 -3.62 11.97 9.50
CA ALA A 159 -2.48 11.05 9.46
C ALA A 159 -1.73 11.13 8.11
N LEU A 160 -2.44 11.20 7.00
CA LEU A 160 -1.88 11.37 5.66
C LEU A 160 -1.16 12.72 5.53
N ASN A 161 -1.82 13.81 5.94
CA ASN A 161 -1.26 15.17 5.86
C ASN A 161 -0.01 15.34 6.74
N HIS A 162 0.08 14.59 7.84
CA HIS A 162 1.26 14.60 8.72
C HIS A 162 2.35 13.61 8.28
N GLY A 163 2.10 12.76 7.28
CA GLY A 163 3.06 11.79 6.76
C GLY A 163 3.19 10.52 7.60
N PHE A 164 2.26 10.24 8.52
CA PHE A 164 2.22 8.98 9.27
C PHE A 164 1.77 7.81 8.40
N VAL A 165 0.98 8.08 7.37
CA VAL A 165 0.53 7.09 6.40
C VAL A 165 0.78 7.58 4.98
N ASP A 166 0.90 6.65 4.04
CA ASP A 166 1.16 6.92 2.63
C ASP A 166 -0.13 6.99 1.83
N LYS A 167 -1.22 6.33 2.33
CA LYS A 167 -2.47 6.20 1.58
C LYS A 167 -3.66 5.93 2.50
N ILE A 168 -4.82 6.48 2.12
CA ILE A 168 -6.11 6.10 2.71
C ILE A 168 -6.70 4.98 1.85
N MET A 169 -7.07 3.85 2.49
CA MET A 169 -7.67 2.70 1.80
C MET A 169 -9.02 3.07 1.17
N PHE A 170 -9.38 2.37 0.07
CA PHE A 170 -10.66 2.49 -0.62
C PHE A 170 -10.94 3.86 -1.27
N THR A 171 -9.97 4.77 -1.27
CA THR A 171 -10.06 6.00 -2.07
C THR A 171 -9.71 5.65 -3.50
N ASN A 172 -10.67 5.82 -4.43
CA ASN A 172 -10.37 5.78 -5.84
C ASN A 172 -9.52 7.02 -6.15
N GLU A 173 -8.26 6.82 -6.47
CA GLU A 173 -7.41 7.87 -7.04
C GLU A 173 -7.91 8.17 -8.46
N VAL A 174 -8.99 8.93 -8.55
CA VAL A 174 -9.29 9.66 -9.77
C VAL A 174 -8.33 10.83 -9.77
N ALA A 175 -7.16 10.65 -10.37
CA ALA A 175 -6.25 11.77 -10.58
C ALA A 175 -7.04 12.89 -11.28
N PRO A 176 -7.11 14.11 -10.70
CA PRO A 176 -7.83 15.19 -11.33
C PRO A 176 -7.17 15.47 -12.68
N THR A 177 -7.92 15.33 -13.76
CA THR A 177 -7.45 15.73 -15.08
C THR A 177 -7.35 17.25 -15.08
N LEU A 178 -6.12 17.77 -14.95
CA LEU A 178 -5.86 19.21 -15.05
C LEU A 178 -6.12 19.64 -16.49
N VAL A 179 -7.21 20.35 -16.72
CA VAL A 179 -7.56 20.90 -18.03
C VAL A 179 -7.35 22.43 -18.02
N ALA A 180 -6.55 22.90 -18.92
CA ALA A 180 -6.36 24.33 -19.16
C ALA A 180 -7.35 24.87 -20.23
N SER A 181 -8.57 24.33 -20.28
CA SER A 181 -9.59 24.65 -21.28
C SER A 181 -10.93 24.96 -20.62
N GLU A 182 -11.60 26.00 -21.08
CA GLU A 182 -12.96 26.35 -20.67
C GLU A 182 -14.03 25.46 -21.33
N THR A 183 -13.65 24.61 -22.27
CA THR A 183 -14.57 23.65 -22.91
C THR A 183 -14.66 22.36 -22.12
N PRO A 184 -15.87 21.82 -21.85
CA PRO A 184 -16.00 20.55 -21.15
C PRO A 184 -15.37 19.42 -21.95
N MET A 185 -14.39 18.74 -21.33
CA MET A 185 -13.77 17.55 -21.93
C MET A 185 -14.61 16.31 -21.61
N ILE A 186 -14.61 15.38 -22.54
CA ILE A 186 -15.22 14.07 -22.33
C ILE A 186 -14.42 13.33 -21.26
N PRO A 187 -15.05 12.84 -20.15
CA PRO A 187 -14.33 12.09 -19.11
C PRO A 187 -13.56 10.91 -19.67
N SER A 188 -12.34 10.69 -19.16
CA SER A 188 -11.43 9.63 -19.63
C SER A 188 -12.02 8.22 -19.51
N ASP A 189 -12.79 7.98 -18.43
CA ASP A 189 -13.53 6.72 -18.22
C ASP A 189 -14.62 6.47 -19.25
N PHE A 190 -15.29 7.54 -19.72
CA PHE A 190 -16.23 7.44 -20.82
C PHE A 190 -15.54 7.13 -22.15
N ILE A 191 -14.38 7.78 -22.43
CA ILE A 191 -13.58 7.50 -23.63
C ILE A 191 -13.11 6.04 -23.62
N GLU A 192 -12.68 5.53 -22.47
CA GLU A 192 -12.19 4.16 -22.32
C GLU A 192 -13.31 3.13 -22.47
N LYS A 193 -14.50 3.39 -21.90
CA LYS A 193 -15.71 2.59 -22.13
C LYS A 193 -16.14 2.60 -23.58
N MET A 194 -16.09 3.75 -24.24
CA MET A 194 -16.41 3.83 -25.67
C MET A 194 -15.36 3.10 -26.51
N ARG A 195 -14.07 3.20 -26.17
CA ARG A 195 -12.99 2.49 -26.86
C ARG A 195 -13.19 0.98 -26.75
N SER A 196 -13.46 0.47 -25.55
CA SER A 196 -13.72 -0.96 -25.30
C SER A 196 -15.00 -1.46 -25.99
N ALA A 197 -16.02 -0.62 -26.05
CA ALA A 197 -17.28 -0.94 -26.75
C ALA A 197 -17.15 -0.88 -28.29
N MET A 198 -16.20 -0.11 -28.79
CA MET A 198 -15.93 0.05 -30.23
C MET A 198 -14.82 -0.84 -30.74
N THR A 199 -14.09 -1.54 -29.85
CA THR A 199 -13.12 -2.57 -30.28
C THR A 199 -13.93 -3.78 -30.77
N PRO A 200 -13.95 -4.07 -32.06
CA PRO A 200 -14.69 -5.22 -32.55
C PRO A 200 -14.07 -6.50 -32.01
N ASP A 201 -14.93 -7.39 -31.54
CA ASP A 201 -14.54 -8.77 -31.21
C ASP A 201 -14.16 -9.48 -32.52
N ILE A 202 -12.86 -9.44 -32.86
CA ILE A 202 -12.32 -9.91 -34.13
C ILE A 202 -12.57 -11.41 -34.28
N ASP A 203 -12.50 -12.17 -33.21
CA ASP A 203 -12.81 -13.59 -33.19
C ASP A 203 -14.25 -13.84 -33.63
N LYS A 204 -15.17 -13.04 -33.13
CA LYS A 204 -16.60 -13.12 -33.46
C LYS A 204 -16.90 -12.68 -34.89
N ILE A 205 -16.19 -11.66 -35.37
CA ILE A 205 -16.28 -11.21 -36.76
C ILE A 205 -15.69 -12.26 -37.71
N ALA A 206 -14.55 -12.84 -37.37
CA ALA A 206 -13.92 -13.91 -38.15
C ALA A 206 -14.82 -15.15 -38.24
N GLU A 207 -15.44 -15.58 -37.15
CA GLU A 207 -16.42 -16.67 -37.16
C GLU A 207 -17.65 -16.37 -38.03
N LEU A 208 -18.21 -15.17 -37.91
CA LEU A 208 -19.40 -14.79 -38.69
C LEU A 208 -19.10 -14.68 -40.20
N VAL A 209 -17.90 -14.20 -40.57
CA VAL A 209 -17.45 -14.13 -41.93
C VAL A 209 -17.15 -15.52 -42.50
N ALA A 210 -16.50 -16.38 -41.66
CA ALA A 210 -16.24 -17.78 -42.04
C ALA A 210 -17.55 -18.57 -42.29
N GLU A 211 -18.56 -18.38 -41.40
CA GLU A 211 -19.87 -19.01 -41.55
C GLU A 211 -20.61 -18.54 -42.83
N LYS A 212 -20.61 -17.23 -43.12
CA LYS A 212 -21.24 -16.66 -44.30
C LYS A 212 -20.52 -17.05 -45.62
N LEU A 213 -19.18 -17.19 -45.58
CA LEU A 213 -18.40 -17.62 -46.75
C LEU A 213 -18.57 -19.12 -47.00
N LYS A 214 -18.59 -19.96 -45.97
CA LYS A 214 -18.89 -21.41 -46.08
C LYS A 214 -20.29 -21.65 -46.67
N ALA A 215 -21.27 -20.83 -46.33
CA ALA A 215 -22.62 -20.94 -46.88
C ALA A 215 -22.69 -20.57 -48.37
N LYS A 216 -21.79 -19.74 -48.87
CA LYS A 216 -21.75 -19.30 -50.28
C LYS A 216 -20.75 -20.05 -51.16
N LEU A 217 -19.69 -20.59 -50.55
CA LEU A 217 -18.57 -21.25 -51.23
C LEU A 217 -18.15 -22.50 -50.45
N PRO A 218 -18.87 -23.62 -50.58
CA PRO A 218 -18.68 -24.80 -49.72
C PRO A 218 -17.29 -25.47 -49.83
N ASP A 219 -16.51 -25.21 -50.89
CA ASP A 219 -15.19 -25.82 -51.14
C ASP A 219 -13.98 -24.93 -50.73
N VAL A 220 -14.22 -23.78 -50.10
CA VAL A 220 -13.13 -22.88 -49.69
C VAL A 220 -12.76 -23.13 -48.25
N GLN A 221 -11.52 -23.57 -48.00
CA GLN A 221 -10.91 -23.57 -46.69
C GLN A 221 -10.46 -22.14 -46.35
N ILE A 222 -11.04 -21.55 -45.26
CA ILE A 222 -10.68 -20.22 -44.77
C ILE A 222 -9.57 -20.41 -43.75
N ASP A 223 -8.41 -19.87 -44.05
CA ASP A 223 -7.30 -19.78 -43.09
C ASP A 223 -7.57 -18.63 -42.13
N LYS A 224 -7.93 -18.99 -40.88
CA LYS A 224 -8.28 -18.02 -39.81
C LYS A 224 -7.07 -17.15 -39.46
N GLU A 225 -5.87 -17.72 -39.47
CA GLU A 225 -4.62 -17.03 -39.10
C GLU A 225 -4.22 -15.99 -40.17
N ALA A 226 -4.41 -16.30 -41.46
CA ALA A 226 -4.21 -15.36 -42.57
C ALA A 226 -5.21 -14.19 -42.53
N PHE A 227 -6.43 -14.43 -42.05
CA PHE A 227 -7.46 -13.37 -41.92
C PHE A 227 -7.13 -12.42 -40.76
N GLU A 228 -6.74 -12.94 -39.61
CA GLU A 228 -6.36 -12.15 -38.42
C GLU A 228 -5.12 -11.30 -38.69
N ASN A 229 -4.16 -11.77 -39.48
CA ASN A 229 -2.94 -11.07 -39.88
C ASN A 229 -3.10 -10.16 -41.09
N SER A 230 -4.33 -9.93 -41.60
CA SER A 230 -4.53 -9.11 -42.77
C SER A 230 -4.18 -7.65 -42.52
N GLU A 231 -3.37 -7.05 -43.40
CA GLU A 231 -2.95 -5.63 -43.36
C GLU A 231 -4.14 -4.66 -43.36
N PHE A 232 -5.27 -5.10 -43.91
CA PHE A 232 -6.53 -4.37 -43.92
C PHE A 232 -7.13 -4.21 -42.50
N LEU A 233 -7.13 -5.27 -41.67
CA LEU A 233 -7.63 -5.25 -40.31
C LEU A 233 -6.68 -4.49 -39.39
N GLN A 234 -5.38 -4.69 -39.55
CA GLN A 234 -4.37 -3.97 -38.77
C GLN A 234 -4.45 -2.46 -38.98
N LYS A 235 -4.57 -1.98 -40.21
CA LYS A 235 -4.71 -0.54 -40.53
C LYS A 235 -6.01 0.07 -40.05
N ARG A 236 -7.13 -0.67 -40.15
CA ARG A 236 -8.46 -0.11 -39.80
C ARG A 236 -8.72 -0.09 -38.32
N PHE A 237 -8.17 -1.01 -37.56
CA PHE A 237 -8.44 -1.17 -36.13
C PHE A 237 -7.23 -0.90 -35.24
N ASN A 238 -6.11 -0.45 -35.82
CA ASN A 238 -4.87 -0.09 -35.07
C ASN A 238 -4.36 -1.24 -34.17
N LEU A 239 -4.45 -2.48 -34.66
CA LEU A 239 -4.02 -3.66 -33.94
C LEU A 239 -2.48 -3.75 -33.90
N PRO A 240 -1.87 -4.27 -32.83
CA PRO A 240 -0.43 -4.50 -32.78
C PRO A 240 -0.02 -5.56 -33.82
N GLU A 241 1.16 -5.35 -34.45
CA GLU A 241 1.75 -6.34 -35.34
C GLU A 241 2.00 -7.66 -34.60
N SER A 242 1.72 -8.80 -35.27
CA SER A 242 1.98 -10.11 -34.66
C SER A 242 3.47 -10.33 -34.48
N PRO A 243 3.92 -11.04 -33.43
CA PRO A 243 5.35 -11.16 -33.07
C PRO A 243 6.20 -12.01 -34.03
N GLU A 244 5.66 -12.62 -35.07
CA GLU A 244 6.38 -13.57 -35.94
C GLU A 244 6.99 -12.99 -37.23
N ASN A 245 6.83 -11.68 -37.51
CA ASN A 245 7.35 -11.09 -38.75
C ASN A 245 8.53 -10.13 -38.57
N ASN A 246 9.42 -10.39 -37.63
CA ASN A 246 10.65 -9.59 -37.45
C ASN A 246 11.88 -10.39 -37.86
N THR A 247 11.99 -10.69 -39.17
CA THR A 247 13.26 -11.04 -39.78
C THR A 247 13.62 -9.99 -40.81
N ASP A 248 14.67 -9.23 -40.50
CA ASP A 248 15.48 -8.42 -41.40
C ASP A 248 14.79 -7.31 -42.20
N LYS A 249 14.68 -6.11 -41.61
CA LYS A 249 14.97 -4.88 -42.36
C LYS A 249 15.60 -3.82 -41.46
N ALA A 250 16.76 -3.35 -41.91
CA ALA A 250 17.57 -2.33 -41.30
C ALA A 250 16.78 -1.03 -40.99
N VAL A 251 17.01 -0.49 -39.80
CA VAL A 251 16.49 0.81 -39.31
C VAL A 251 17.14 1.94 -40.09
N PRO A 252 16.41 2.86 -40.73
CA PRO A 252 16.93 4.18 -41.07
C PRO A 252 16.93 5.05 -39.84
N LYS A 253 18.10 5.55 -39.49
CA LYS A 253 18.29 6.62 -38.49
C LYS A 253 17.64 7.91 -38.99
N GLY A 254 16.88 8.56 -38.10
CA GLY A 254 16.69 9.98 -38.18
C GLY A 254 15.25 10.50 -38.02
N PHE A 255 15.13 11.33 -37.05
CA PHE A 255 14.22 12.43 -36.68
C PHE A 255 13.61 12.13 -35.31
N GLY A 256 14.02 12.75 -34.28
CA GLY A 256 14.35 14.16 -34.04
C GLY A 256 13.19 14.87 -33.36
N LEU A 257 13.32 15.01 -32.05
CA LEU A 257 12.81 16.08 -31.19
C LEU A 257 11.57 16.87 -31.67
N PHE A 258 10.56 16.92 -30.82
CA PHE A 258 10.05 18.23 -30.37
C PHE A 258 9.42 18.05 -28.97
N MET A 259 10.05 18.73 -27.98
CA MET A 259 9.44 19.20 -26.76
C MET A 259 8.39 20.28 -27.09
N PHE A 260 7.29 20.22 -26.39
CA PHE A 260 6.72 21.35 -25.64
C PHE A 260 5.82 20.79 -24.56
#